data_4abfc83afd7bde3825d03c1979775ada
#
_entry.id   4abfc83afd7bde3825d03c1979775ada
#
_cell.length_a   1.000
_cell.length_b   1.000
_cell.length_c   1.000
_cell.angle_alpha   90.00
_cell.angle_beta   90.00
_cell.angle_gamma   90.00
#
_symmetry.space_group_name_H-M   'P 1'
#
loop_
_entity.id
_entity.type
_entity.pdbx_description
1 polymer ?
#
loop_
_entity_poly.entity_id
_entity_poly.type
_entity_poly.pdbx_seq_one_letter_code
_entity_poly.pdbx_strand_id
1 'polypeptide(L)'
;VLLRPLYQELLLSNSHVVLGPGELGYWKQLEGAFQIREIVMPVLHLRDHVLVLSEELLSNAAQVGWSIEKGWWGEEEWKKVWVEGKMPSGIADLEEKLSDFKSLSVEVAVGTDSTLEGAALASGATMDKAIGNLLKKIGKAIKRKNEQFLTDLSSSALKIYSKGSPQDRYMNFHILSRDVGGFFKLRNLLLELDYSGDKAVCELMHVVSSVNENKVGL
;
A
#
# COMPACT_ATOMS: atom_id res chain seq x y z
N VAL A 1 1.98 -32.90 2.78
CA VAL A 1 1.49 -31.62 3.33
C VAL A 1 0.18 -31.82 4.06
N LEU A 2 -0.84 -32.50 3.49
CA LEU A 2 -2.17 -32.66 4.08
C LEU A 2 -2.19 -33.46 5.40
N LEU A 3 -1.34 -34.48 5.54
CA LEU A 3 -1.29 -35.31 6.74
C LEU A 3 -0.49 -34.71 7.90
N ARG A 4 0.35 -33.70 7.63
CA ARG A 4 1.19 -33.08 8.67
C ARG A 4 0.37 -32.51 9.83
N PRO A 5 -0.70 -31.72 9.60
CA PRO A 5 -1.51 -31.19 10.69
C PRO A 5 -2.13 -32.27 11.57
N LEU A 6 -2.71 -33.30 10.97
CA LEU A 6 -3.31 -34.43 11.71
C LEU A 6 -2.27 -35.17 12.56
N TYR A 7 -1.09 -35.43 11.97
CA TYR A 7 -0.02 -36.10 12.70
C TYR A 7 0.55 -35.22 13.83
N GLN A 8 0.67 -33.93 13.59
CA GLN A 8 1.10 -32.96 14.59
C GLN A 8 0.16 -32.97 15.80
N GLU A 9 -1.15 -32.89 15.57
CA GLU A 9 -2.12 -32.84 16.68
C GLU A 9 -2.28 -34.19 17.37
N LEU A 10 -2.09 -35.28 16.66
CA LEU A 10 -2.04 -36.61 17.27
C LEU A 10 -0.88 -36.77 18.30
N LEU A 11 0.26 -36.10 18.01
CA LEU A 11 1.45 -36.19 18.88
C LEU A 11 1.48 -35.11 19.96
N LEU A 12 1.07 -33.88 19.65
CA LEU A 12 1.27 -32.70 20.50
C LEU A 12 0.01 -32.26 21.22
N SER A 13 -1.18 -32.57 20.66
CA SER A 13 -2.50 -32.20 21.22
C SER A 13 -2.58 -30.74 21.62
N ASN A 14 -2.25 -29.83 20.68
CA ASN A 14 -2.24 -28.40 20.94
C ASN A 14 -3.66 -27.89 21.21
N SER A 15 -3.81 -26.94 22.13
CA SER A 15 -5.07 -26.20 22.34
C SER A 15 -5.26 -25.10 21.29
N HIS A 16 -4.17 -24.44 20.91
CA HIS A 16 -4.14 -23.31 19.99
C HIS A 16 -2.95 -23.45 19.03
N VAL A 17 -3.16 -23.06 17.76
CA VAL A 17 -2.10 -23.02 16.74
C VAL A 17 -2.13 -21.69 16.03
N VAL A 18 -0.98 -21.01 15.95
CA VAL A 18 -0.79 -19.75 15.23
C VAL A 18 -0.25 -20.03 13.84
N LEU A 19 -0.96 -19.59 12.83
CA LEU A 19 -0.74 -19.92 11.42
C LEU A 19 -0.57 -18.66 10.55
N GLY A 20 0.22 -18.77 9.51
CA GLY A 20 0.22 -17.78 8.44
C GLY A 20 -1.06 -17.87 7.59
N PRO A 21 -1.38 -16.83 6.76
CA PRO A 21 -2.62 -16.80 5.97
C PRO A 21 -2.81 -18.02 5.06
N GLY A 22 -1.75 -18.45 4.38
CA GLY A 22 -1.78 -19.64 3.52
C GLY A 22 -1.96 -20.93 4.30
N GLU A 23 -1.36 -21.02 5.49
CA GLU A 23 -1.50 -22.18 6.36
C GLU A 23 -2.92 -22.26 6.93
N LEU A 24 -3.46 -21.16 7.42
CA LEU A 24 -4.83 -21.08 7.92
C LEU A 24 -5.83 -21.54 6.86
N GLY A 25 -5.62 -21.17 5.61
CA GLY A 25 -6.48 -21.56 4.49
C GLY A 25 -6.57 -23.06 4.31
N TYR A 26 -5.45 -23.81 4.29
CA TYR A 26 -5.51 -25.25 4.12
C TYR A 26 -5.83 -26.00 5.43
N TRP A 27 -5.51 -25.45 6.61
CA TRP A 27 -5.93 -26.06 7.87
C TRP A 27 -7.44 -26.10 8.01
N LYS A 28 -8.15 -25.00 7.67
CA LYS A 28 -9.63 -24.95 7.67
C LYS A 28 -10.27 -26.00 6.75
N GLN A 29 -9.60 -26.36 5.65
CA GLN A 29 -10.10 -27.39 4.74
C GLN A 29 -9.96 -28.82 5.32
N LEU A 30 -9.17 -29.01 6.38
CA LEU A 30 -8.93 -30.30 7.00
C LEU A 30 -9.95 -30.65 8.12
N GLU A 31 -10.89 -29.77 8.43
CA GLU A 31 -11.86 -30.00 9.52
C GLU A 31 -12.55 -31.37 9.42
N GLY A 32 -13.04 -31.74 8.23
CA GLY A 32 -13.64 -33.07 8.01
C GLY A 32 -12.66 -34.23 8.22
N ALA A 33 -11.37 -34.04 7.93
CA ALA A 33 -10.36 -35.07 8.16
C ALA A 33 -10.04 -35.25 9.66
N PHE A 34 -10.03 -34.18 10.45
CA PHE A 34 -9.93 -34.21 11.89
C PHE A 34 -11.11 -34.96 12.51
N GLN A 35 -12.33 -34.67 12.07
CA GLN A 35 -13.55 -35.35 12.53
C GLN A 35 -13.53 -36.87 12.22
N ILE A 36 -13.19 -37.24 10.97
CA ILE A 36 -13.12 -38.67 10.57
C ILE A 36 -12.09 -39.47 11.40
N ARG A 37 -11.01 -38.79 11.81
CA ARG A 37 -9.93 -39.41 12.59
C ARG A 37 -10.10 -39.29 14.10
N GLU A 38 -11.21 -38.66 14.54
CA GLU A 38 -11.50 -38.41 15.96
C GLU A 38 -10.37 -37.65 16.68
N ILE A 39 -9.65 -36.79 15.93
CA ILE A 39 -8.61 -35.91 16.46
C ILE A 39 -9.22 -34.53 16.73
N VAL A 40 -8.99 -34.00 17.93
CA VAL A 40 -9.47 -32.67 18.29
C VAL A 40 -8.73 -31.61 17.46
N MET A 41 -9.46 -30.80 16.71
CA MET A 41 -8.86 -29.70 15.98
C MET A 41 -8.58 -28.54 16.93
N PRO A 42 -7.35 -27.99 16.97
CA PRO A 42 -7.01 -26.84 17.81
C PRO A 42 -7.71 -25.58 17.36
N VAL A 43 -7.81 -24.59 18.24
CA VAL A 43 -8.23 -23.24 17.87
C VAL A 43 -7.16 -22.64 16.97
N LEU A 44 -7.58 -22.19 15.77
CA LEU A 44 -6.66 -21.65 14.77
C LEU A 44 -6.63 -20.13 14.86
N HIS A 45 -5.45 -19.57 15.06
CA HIS A 45 -5.22 -18.13 15.07
C HIS A 45 -4.42 -17.71 13.85
N LEU A 46 -4.83 -16.61 13.22
CA LEU A 46 -3.98 -15.96 12.23
C LEU A 46 -2.84 -15.24 12.95
N ARG A 47 -1.63 -15.40 12.44
CA ARG A 47 -0.47 -14.71 12.97
C ARG A 47 -0.59 -13.21 12.73
N ASP A 48 -0.33 -12.42 13.76
CA ASP A 48 -0.20 -10.96 13.65
C ASP A 48 0.92 -10.55 12.69
N HIS A 49 0.77 -9.40 12.09
CA HIS A 49 1.78 -8.72 11.29
C HIS A 49 2.34 -7.53 12.05
N VAL A 50 3.61 -7.27 11.91
CA VAL A 50 4.27 -6.13 12.54
C VAL A 50 4.95 -5.28 11.50
N LEU A 51 4.67 -3.98 11.51
CA LEU A 51 5.31 -2.98 10.70
C LEU A 51 6.16 -2.06 11.58
N VAL A 52 7.46 -2.10 11.39
CA VAL A 52 8.42 -1.28 12.14
C VAL A 52 8.74 -0.04 11.33
N LEU A 53 8.38 1.13 11.86
CA LEU A 53 8.58 2.42 11.20
C LEU A 53 9.63 3.25 11.93
N SER A 54 10.72 3.59 11.24
CA SER A 54 11.66 4.61 11.70
C SER A 54 11.06 6.02 11.52
N GLU A 55 11.67 7.02 12.18
CA GLU A 55 11.28 8.43 12.01
C GLU A 55 11.36 8.87 10.54
N GLU A 56 12.37 8.42 9.83
CA GLU A 56 12.55 8.68 8.40
C GLU A 56 11.39 8.09 7.58
N LEU A 57 11.01 6.83 7.86
CA LEU A 57 9.89 6.18 7.18
C LEU A 57 8.57 6.89 7.46
N LEU A 58 8.32 7.27 8.71
CA LEU A 58 7.14 8.04 9.10
C LEU A 58 7.08 9.40 8.39
N SER A 59 8.21 10.12 8.34
CA SER A 59 8.31 11.40 7.64
C SER A 59 8.00 11.26 6.15
N ASN A 60 8.56 10.25 5.49
CA ASN A 60 8.35 9.99 4.07
C ASN A 60 6.91 9.51 3.79
N ALA A 61 6.34 8.69 4.66
CA ALA A 61 4.94 8.27 4.59
C ALA A 61 3.98 9.47 4.69
N ALA A 62 4.23 10.38 5.61
CA ALA A 62 3.43 11.60 5.78
C ALA A 62 3.48 12.50 4.53
N GLN A 63 4.62 12.57 3.83
CA GLN A 63 4.75 13.39 2.61
C GLN A 63 3.89 12.90 1.45
N VAL A 64 3.54 11.62 1.41
CA VAL A 64 2.63 11.04 0.42
C VAL A 64 1.24 10.80 1.00
N GLY A 65 1.02 11.14 2.28
CA GLY A 65 -0.24 10.89 2.97
C GLY A 65 -0.57 9.39 3.04
N TRP A 66 0.45 8.53 3.07
CA TRP A 66 0.25 7.09 3.23
C TRP A 66 -0.06 6.76 4.70
N SER A 67 -1.00 5.84 4.89
CA SER A 67 -1.25 5.16 6.17
C SER A 67 -1.53 3.68 5.91
N ILE A 68 -1.45 2.86 6.95
CA ILE A 68 -1.70 1.42 6.82
C ILE A 68 -3.12 1.11 6.34
N GLU A 69 -4.07 1.94 6.69
CA GLU A 69 -5.49 1.82 6.30
C GLU A 69 -5.69 1.96 4.78
N LYS A 70 -4.80 2.69 4.10
CA LYS A 70 -4.81 2.84 2.64
C LYS A 70 -4.25 1.61 1.91
N GLY A 71 -3.78 0.62 2.66
CA GLY A 71 -3.24 -0.62 2.13
C GLY A 71 -1.78 -0.54 1.69
N TRP A 72 -1.35 -1.58 1.01
CA TRP A 72 0.03 -1.78 0.62
C TRP A 72 0.33 -1.06 -0.70
N TRP A 73 1.07 0.05 -0.63
CA TRP A 73 1.52 0.80 -1.79
C TRP A 73 2.96 0.43 -2.14
N GLY A 74 3.18 0.12 -3.41
CA GLY A 74 4.52 -0.07 -3.96
C GLY A 74 5.24 1.27 -4.21
N GLU A 75 6.53 1.21 -4.54
CA GLU A 75 7.37 2.40 -4.78
C GLU A 75 6.83 3.34 -5.88
N GLU A 76 6.23 2.78 -6.93
CA GLU A 76 5.69 3.60 -8.03
C GLU A 76 4.43 4.38 -7.60
N GLU A 77 3.62 3.82 -6.71
CA GLU A 77 2.45 4.52 -6.16
C GLU A 77 2.89 5.69 -5.27
N TRP A 78 3.89 5.48 -4.41
CA TRP A 78 4.47 6.55 -3.59
C TRP A 78 4.99 7.71 -4.46
N LYS A 79 5.78 7.39 -5.49
CA LYS A 79 6.29 8.40 -6.44
C LYS A 79 5.17 9.12 -7.17
N LYS A 80 4.14 8.38 -7.61
CA LYS A 80 3.00 8.93 -8.34
C LYS A 80 2.25 9.93 -7.48
N VAL A 81 1.82 9.54 -6.29
CA VAL A 81 1.05 10.41 -5.36
C VAL A 81 1.86 11.65 -5.00
N TRP A 82 3.16 11.49 -4.72
CA TRP A 82 4.01 12.65 -4.42
C TRP A 82 4.14 13.62 -5.60
N VAL A 83 4.34 13.10 -6.82
CA VAL A 83 4.44 13.94 -8.03
C VAL A 83 3.12 14.64 -8.33
N GLU A 84 1.99 13.96 -8.17
CA GLU A 84 0.65 14.54 -8.31
C GLU A 84 0.44 15.70 -7.33
N GLY A 85 0.85 15.55 -6.08
CA GLY A 85 0.80 16.63 -5.07
C GLY A 85 1.74 17.80 -5.34
N LYS A 86 2.71 17.67 -6.26
CA LYS A 86 3.63 18.73 -6.69
C LYS A 86 3.27 19.33 -8.04
N MET A 87 2.19 18.87 -8.66
CA MET A 87 1.72 19.47 -9.91
C MET A 87 1.24 20.91 -9.68
N PRO A 88 1.49 21.84 -10.62
CA PRO A 88 1.05 23.21 -10.49
C PRO A 88 -0.47 23.33 -10.35
N SER A 89 -0.94 24.21 -9.47
CA SER A 89 -2.37 24.44 -9.22
C SER A 89 -3.15 24.92 -10.44
N GLY A 90 -2.51 25.59 -11.38
CA GLY A 90 -3.15 26.08 -12.61
C GLY A 90 -3.50 24.99 -13.65
N ILE A 91 -3.26 23.70 -13.34
CA ILE A 91 -3.62 22.62 -14.27
C ILE A 91 -5.13 22.46 -14.37
N ALA A 92 -5.85 22.55 -13.25
CA ALA A 92 -7.31 22.49 -13.26
C ALA A 92 -7.92 23.61 -14.11
N ASP A 93 -7.41 24.84 -13.97
CA ASP A 93 -7.84 26.00 -14.78
C ASP A 93 -7.53 25.78 -16.27
N LEU A 94 -6.39 25.15 -16.57
CA LEU A 94 -6.01 24.83 -17.95
C LEU A 94 -6.96 23.79 -18.58
N GLU A 95 -7.32 22.76 -17.83
CA GLU A 95 -8.25 21.71 -18.28
C GLU A 95 -9.68 22.26 -18.44
N GLU A 96 -10.15 23.12 -17.54
CA GLU A 96 -11.42 23.82 -17.64
C GLU A 96 -11.49 24.67 -18.91
N LYS A 97 -10.49 25.55 -19.11
CA LYS A 97 -10.43 26.40 -20.31
C LYS A 97 -10.32 25.63 -21.62
N LEU A 98 -9.64 24.46 -21.58
CA LEU A 98 -9.59 23.58 -22.73
C LEU A 98 -10.97 22.99 -23.05
N SER A 99 -11.71 22.60 -22.01
CA SER A 99 -13.08 22.10 -22.15
C SER A 99 -14.01 23.15 -22.75
N ASP A 100 -13.94 24.38 -22.22
CA ASP A 100 -14.73 25.52 -22.72
C ASP A 100 -14.41 25.84 -24.18
N PHE A 101 -13.12 25.87 -24.51
CA PHE A 101 -12.67 26.12 -25.89
C PHE A 101 -13.17 25.04 -26.85
N LYS A 102 -13.16 23.77 -26.46
CA LYS A 102 -13.68 22.66 -27.29
C LYS A 102 -15.17 22.81 -27.52
N SER A 103 -15.93 23.13 -26.49
CA SER A 103 -17.39 23.33 -26.57
C SER A 103 -17.71 24.51 -27.52
N LEU A 104 -17.02 25.63 -27.35
CA LEU A 104 -17.18 26.82 -28.20
C LEU A 104 -16.78 26.54 -29.68
N SER A 105 -15.73 25.76 -29.88
CA SER A 105 -15.28 25.37 -31.22
C SER A 105 -16.33 24.55 -31.97
N VAL A 106 -17.00 23.63 -31.28
CA VAL A 106 -18.11 22.83 -31.85
C VAL A 106 -19.32 23.73 -32.15
N GLU A 107 -19.67 24.64 -31.22
CA GLU A 107 -20.80 25.57 -31.40
C GLU A 107 -20.60 26.46 -32.62
N VAL A 108 -19.42 27.09 -32.76
CA VAL A 108 -19.09 27.94 -33.90
C VAL A 108 -19.09 27.15 -35.22
N ALA A 109 -18.54 25.95 -35.22
CA ALA A 109 -18.49 25.11 -36.41
C ALA A 109 -19.90 24.69 -36.87
N VAL A 110 -20.71 24.18 -35.97
CA VAL A 110 -22.09 23.79 -36.29
C VAL A 110 -22.98 24.96 -36.64
N GLY A 111 -22.78 26.12 -36.01
CA GLY A 111 -23.48 27.36 -36.35
C GLY A 111 -23.14 27.88 -37.76
N THR A 112 -21.96 27.49 -38.29
CA THR A 112 -21.56 27.81 -39.65
C THR A 112 -22.06 26.79 -40.67
N ASP A 113 -21.78 25.52 -40.44
CA ASP A 113 -22.22 24.37 -41.23
C ASP A 113 -22.18 23.10 -40.38
N SER A 114 -23.29 22.39 -40.28
CA SER A 114 -23.38 21.15 -39.48
C SER A 114 -22.40 20.05 -39.91
N THR A 115 -21.93 20.07 -41.16
CA THR A 115 -20.91 19.11 -41.62
C THR A 115 -19.54 19.33 -41.00
N LEU A 116 -19.30 20.50 -40.41
CA LEU A 116 -18.03 20.83 -39.73
C LEU A 116 -17.90 20.27 -38.30
N GLU A 117 -18.96 19.71 -37.73
CA GLU A 117 -18.95 19.14 -36.39
C GLU A 117 -17.80 18.12 -36.21
N GLY A 118 -17.63 17.19 -37.14
CA GLY A 118 -16.57 16.20 -37.10
C GLY A 118 -15.16 16.81 -37.12
N ALA A 119 -14.96 17.89 -37.86
CA ALA A 119 -13.68 18.61 -37.92
C ALA A 119 -13.38 19.33 -36.58
N ALA A 120 -14.40 19.95 -35.96
CA ALA A 120 -14.25 20.60 -34.67
C ALA A 120 -13.90 19.58 -33.55
N LEU A 121 -14.60 18.42 -33.51
CA LEU A 121 -14.31 17.34 -32.57
C LEU A 121 -12.89 16.79 -32.76
N ALA A 122 -12.43 16.57 -33.99
CA ALA A 122 -11.08 16.11 -34.29
C ALA A 122 -10.00 17.12 -33.84
N SER A 123 -10.26 18.42 -34.00
CA SER A 123 -9.40 19.50 -33.51
C SER A 123 -9.32 19.49 -31.99
N GLY A 124 -10.45 19.32 -31.29
CA GLY A 124 -10.51 19.15 -29.83
C GLY A 124 -9.68 17.96 -29.34
N ALA A 125 -9.80 16.81 -29.98
CA ALA A 125 -9.02 15.61 -29.64
C ALA A 125 -7.50 15.83 -29.84
N THR A 126 -7.11 16.63 -30.85
CA THR A 126 -5.71 17.00 -31.07
C THR A 126 -5.18 17.87 -29.94
N MET A 127 -5.98 18.82 -29.46
CA MET A 127 -5.64 19.66 -28.31
C MET A 127 -5.53 18.87 -27.01
N ASP A 128 -6.46 17.95 -26.74
CA ASP A 128 -6.37 17.03 -25.58
C ASP A 128 -5.03 16.28 -25.58
N LYS A 129 -4.63 15.76 -26.72
CA LYS A 129 -3.34 15.07 -26.89
C LYS A 129 -2.15 16.00 -26.64
N ALA A 130 -2.21 17.24 -27.15
CA ALA A 130 -1.14 18.22 -26.97
C ALA A 130 -0.98 18.61 -25.50
N ILE A 131 -2.09 18.93 -24.80
CA ILE A 131 -2.10 19.26 -23.37
C ILE A 131 -1.67 18.03 -22.54
N GLY A 132 -2.18 16.84 -22.80
CA GLY A 132 -1.75 15.63 -22.12
C GLY A 132 -0.24 15.35 -22.26
N ASN A 133 0.34 15.66 -23.43
CA ASN A 133 1.78 15.57 -23.63
C ASN A 133 2.56 16.63 -22.82
N LEU A 134 2.02 17.85 -22.70
CA LEU A 134 2.59 18.89 -21.85
C LEU A 134 2.59 18.48 -20.39
N LEU A 135 1.46 18.00 -19.87
CA LEU A 135 1.34 17.53 -18.47
C LEU A 135 2.31 16.39 -18.17
N LYS A 136 2.48 15.44 -19.08
CA LYS A 136 3.50 14.39 -18.97
C LYS A 136 4.93 14.96 -18.91
N LYS A 137 5.22 16.01 -19.70
CA LYS A 137 6.54 16.68 -19.65
C LYS A 137 6.74 17.43 -18.33
N ILE A 138 5.70 18.08 -17.81
CA ILE A 138 5.73 18.74 -16.49
C ILE A 138 6.04 17.69 -15.40
N GLY A 139 5.32 16.57 -15.37
CA GLY A 139 5.56 15.49 -14.43
C GLY A 139 6.99 14.93 -14.52
N LYS A 140 7.53 14.75 -15.76
CA LYS A 140 8.93 14.35 -15.96
C LYS A 140 9.92 15.38 -15.43
N ALA A 141 9.64 16.68 -15.62
CA ALA A 141 10.48 17.75 -15.11
C ALA A 141 10.50 17.80 -13.59
N ILE A 142 9.34 17.58 -12.93
CA ILE A 142 9.23 17.47 -11.47
C ILE A 142 10.07 16.28 -10.98
N LYS A 143 9.94 15.11 -11.58
CA LYS A 143 10.71 13.90 -11.25
C LYS A 143 12.23 14.17 -11.35
N ARG A 144 12.68 14.73 -12.46
CA ARG A 144 14.11 15.05 -12.67
C ARG A 144 14.68 16.03 -11.66
N LYS A 145 13.90 17.06 -11.30
CA LYS A 145 14.34 18.06 -10.30
C LYS A 145 14.44 17.50 -8.88
N ASN A 146 13.75 16.39 -8.60
CA ASN A 146 13.64 15.80 -7.27
C ASN A 146 14.12 14.34 -7.25
N GLU A 147 15.04 13.98 -8.13
CA GLU A 147 15.47 12.59 -8.35
C GLU A 147 16.00 11.94 -7.08
N GLN A 148 16.86 12.65 -6.32
CA GLN A 148 17.38 12.13 -5.05
C GLN A 148 16.26 11.84 -4.06
N PHE A 149 15.38 12.80 -3.85
CA PHE A 149 14.25 12.63 -2.95
C PHE A 149 13.34 11.47 -3.35
N LEU A 150 13.06 11.31 -4.64
CA LEU A 150 12.26 10.20 -5.15
C LEU A 150 12.96 8.84 -4.99
N THR A 151 14.28 8.82 -4.97
CA THR A 151 15.07 7.62 -4.67
C THR A 151 14.93 7.25 -3.20
N ASP A 152 15.02 8.22 -2.30
CA ASP A 152 14.86 8.02 -0.85
C ASP A 152 13.41 7.58 -0.54
N LEU A 153 12.43 8.19 -1.20
CA LEU A 153 11.02 7.83 -1.09
C LEU A 153 10.75 6.38 -1.56
N SER A 154 11.37 5.97 -2.68
CA SER A 154 11.33 4.59 -3.16
C SER A 154 11.92 3.61 -2.15
N SER A 155 13.08 3.95 -1.60
CA SER A 155 13.74 3.13 -0.59
C SER A 155 12.86 2.94 0.64
N SER A 156 12.15 3.99 1.04
CA SER A 156 11.18 3.94 2.14
C SER A 156 9.99 3.05 1.83
N ALA A 157 9.40 3.19 0.65
CA ALA A 157 8.29 2.33 0.21
C ALA A 157 8.70 0.86 0.16
N LEU A 158 9.90 0.55 -0.35
CA LEU A 158 10.44 -0.80 -0.41
C LEU A 158 10.76 -1.38 0.98
N LYS A 159 11.04 -0.57 1.98
CA LYS A 159 11.18 -1.03 3.37
C LYS A 159 9.84 -1.44 3.99
N ILE A 160 8.73 -0.87 3.55
CA ILE A 160 7.38 -1.18 4.03
C ILE A 160 6.79 -2.37 3.28
N TYR A 161 6.87 -2.35 1.95
CA TYR A 161 6.29 -3.35 1.08
C TYR A 161 7.18 -3.63 -0.12
N SER A 162 7.67 -4.84 -0.26
CA SER A 162 8.58 -5.23 -1.33
C SER A 162 8.18 -6.55 -1.96
N LYS A 163 8.25 -6.61 -3.29
CA LYS A 163 8.00 -7.82 -4.09
C LYS A 163 6.67 -8.53 -3.75
N GLY A 164 5.63 -7.76 -3.47
CA GLY A 164 4.33 -8.32 -3.12
C GLY A 164 4.23 -8.84 -1.68
N SER A 165 5.17 -8.47 -0.80
CA SER A 165 5.21 -8.93 0.59
C SER A 165 5.38 -7.79 1.57
N PRO A 166 4.69 -7.82 2.73
CA PRO A 166 4.87 -6.86 3.81
C PRO A 166 6.24 -7.05 4.49
N GLN A 167 6.68 -6.01 5.20
CA GLN A 167 8.00 -5.90 5.81
C GLN A 167 8.42 -7.12 6.63
N ASP A 168 7.55 -7.61 7.51
CA ASP A 168 7.78 -8.73 8.42
C ASP A 168 7.99 -10.08 7.72
N ARG A 169 7.76 -10.14 6.41
CA ARG A 169 7.95 -11.34 5.60
C ARG A 169 9.31 -11.44 4.92
N TYR A 170 9.98 -10.32 4.72
CA TYR A 170 11.25 -10.32 4.00
C TYR A 170 12.40 -9.63 4.75
N MET A 171 12.10 -8.77 5.74
CA MET A 171 13.13 -8.14 6.54
C MET A 171 13.50 -8.96 7.77
N ASN A 172 14.80 -9.06 8.01
CA ASN A 172 15.32 -9.76 9.18
C ASN A 172 15.14 -8.89 10.45
N PHE A 173 14.82 -9.52 11.57
CA PHE A 173 14.66 -8.89 12.87
C PHE A 173 15.84 -7.97 13.26
N HIS A 174 17.08 -8.36 12.94
CA HIS A 174 18.27 -7.55 13.24
C HIS A 174 18.31 -6.23 12.44
N ILE A 175 17.80 -6.23 11.20
CA ILE A 175 17.69 -5.01 10.41
C ILE A 175 16.64 -4.09 11.02
N LEU A 176 15.47 -4.63 11.34
CA LEU A 176 14.37 -3.88 11.97
C LEU A 176 14.76 -3.33 13.35
N SER A 177 15.50 -4.11 14.15
CA SER A 177 15.92 -3.67 15.47
C SER A 177 16.86 -2.46 15.43
N ARG A 178 17.73 -2.38 14.41
CA ARG A 178 18.60 -1.23 14.22
C ARG A 178 17.81 0.06 13.97
N ASP A 179 16.74 -0.02 13.22
CA ASP A 179 15.92 1.13 12.83
C ASP A 179 15.16 1.74 14.03
N VAL A 180 14.94 0.99 15.09
CA VAL A 180 14.26 1.46 16.33
C VAL A 180 15.18 1.61 17.53
N GLY A 181 16.47 1.51 17.35
CA GLY A 181 17.46 1.76 18.42
C GLY A 181 17.93 0.52 19.18
N GLY A 182 17.85 -0.66 18.56
CA GLY A 182 18.49 -1.89 19.00
C GLY A 182 17.55 -3.03 19.37
N PHE A 183 18.15 -4.22 19.50
CA PHE A 183 17.46 -5.48 19.75
C PHE A 183 16.52 -5.44 20.97
N PHE A 184 17.02 -4.99 22.11
CA PHE A 184 16.23 -4.97 23.34
C PHE A 184 15.06 -4.00 23.27
N LYS A 185 15.23 -2.86 22.59
CA LYS A 185 14.14 -1.91 22.40
C LYS A 185 13.04 -2.49 21.52
N LEU A 186 13.39 -3.06 20.37
CA LEU A 186 12.40 -3.73 19.51
C LEU A 186 11.69 -4.87 20.25
N ARG A 187 12.44 -5.73 20.96
CA ARG A 187 11.84 -6.81 21.75
C ARG A 187 10.81 -6.27 22.74
N ASN A 188 11.15 -5.24 23.50
CA ASN A 188 10.24 -4.68 24.50
C ASN A 188 8.98 -4.09 23.85
N LEU A 189 9.13 -3.32 22.76
CA LEU A 189 7.99 -2.80 21.99
C LEU A 189 7.07 -3.94 21.49
N LEU A 190 7.65 -5.04 21.01
CA LEU A 190 6.86 -6.20 20.57
C LEU A 190 6.14 -6.89 21.73
N LEU A 191 6.74 -6.94 22.92
CA LEU A 191 6.11 -7.56 24.10
C LEU A 191 4.96 -6.72 24.69
N GLU A 192 4.91 -5.42 24.39
CA GLU A 192 3.86 -4.51 24.82
C GLU A 192 2.63 -4.55 23.89
N LEU A 193 2.74 -5.20 22.71
CA LEU A 193 1.63 -5.33 21.78
C LEU A 193 0.54 -6.25 22.34
N ASP A 194 -0.71 -5.87 22.09
CA ASP A 194 -1.85 -6.71 22.42
C ASP A 194 -2.06 -7.79 21.34
N TYR A 195 -1.75 -9.02 21.70
CA TYR A 195 -1.96 -10.22 20.87
C TYR A 195 -3.26 -10.93 21.20
N SER A 196 -4.14 -10.32 21.97
CA SER A 196 -5.38 -10.95 22.40
C SER A 196 -6.35 -11.14 21.23
N GLY A 197 -6.58 -12.36 20.83
CA GLY A 197 -7.76 -12.99 20.32
C GLY A 197 -8.31 -12.61 18.96
N ASP A 198 -9.61 -12.62 18.82
CA ASP A 198 -10.38 -12.56 17.58
C ASP A 198 -10.43 -11.15 16.97
N LYS A 199 -9.30 -10.69 16.43
CA LYS A 199 -9.23 -9.42 15.71
C LYS A 199 -9.56 -9.61 14.23
N ALA A 200 -10.19 -8.61 13.64
CA ALA A 200 -10.32 -8.55 12.18
C ALA A 200 -8.93 -8.51 11.53
N VAL A 201 -8.78 -8.99 10.29
CA VAL A 201 -7.48 -9.10 9.61
C VAL A 201 -6.73 -7.75 9.56
N CYS A 202 -7.45 -6.63 9.49
CA CYS A 202 -6.88 -5.28 9.53
C CYS A 202 -6.34 -4.88 10.93
N GLU A 203 -6.86 -5.47 12.00
CA GLU A 203 -6.45 -5.21 13.39
C GLU A 203 -5.23 -6.05 13.81
N LEU A 204 -4.83 -7.01 12.98
CA LEU A 204 -3.64 -7.83 13.20
C LEU A 204 -2.33 -7.14 12.77
N MET A 205 -2.42 -5.89 12.28
CA MET A 205 -1.26 -5.11 11.89
C MET A 205 -0.86 -4.18 13.04
N HIS A 206 0.27 -4.46 13.65
CA HIS A 206 0.85 -3.62 14.70
C HIS A 206 1.92 -2.71 14.11
N VAL A 207 1.78 -1.41 14.35
CA VAL A 207 2.77 -0.41 13.99
C VAL A 207 3.67 -0.12 15.17
N VAL A 208 4.95 -0.38 15.02
CA VAL A 208 5.98 -0.13 16.03
C VAL A 208 6.89 0.99 15.54
N SER A 209 7.00 2.06 16.33
CA SER A 209 7.80 3.23 15.99
C SER A 209 8.80 3.56 17.11
N SER A 210 9.91 4.17 16.73
CA SER A 210 10.86 4.75 17.70
C SER A 210 10.34 6.05 18.34
N VAL A 211 9.31 6.65 17.77
CA VAL A 211 8.66 7.87 18.27
C VAL A 211 7.59 7.48 19.29
N ASN A 212 7.52 8.18 20.41
CA ASN A 212 6.53 7.97 21.46
C ASN A 212 5.09 7.98 20.89
N GLU A 213 4.29 7.01 21.30
CA GLU A 213 2.93 6.70 20.82
C GLU A 213 1.92 7.85 20.86
N ASN A 214 2.19 8.93 21.60
CA ASN A 214 1.28 10.05 21.77
C ASN A 214 1.18 11.01 20.56
N LYS A 215 1.79 10.68 19.41
CA LYS A 215 1.78 11.54 18.21
C LYS A 215 1.41 10.83 16.91
N VAL A 216 1.14 9.54 16.93
CA VAL A 216 0.74 8.79 15.73
C VAL A 216 -0.78 8.63 15.76
N GLY A 217 -1.50 9.71 15.48
CA GLY A 217 -2.83 9.63 14.92
C GLY A 217 -2.68 9.26 13.45
N LEU A 218 -2.51 7.97 13.17
CA LEU A 218 -2.56 7.39 11.84
C LEU A 218 -3.91 6.80 11.59
#